data_9d580d7ff7cbebb52c8f88d5340534a1
#
_entry.id   9d580d7ff7cbebb52c8f88d5340534a1
#
_cell.length_a   1.000
_cell.length_b   1.000
_cell.length_c   1.000
_cell.angle_alpha   90.00
_cell.angle_beta   90.00
_cell.angle_gamma   90.00
#
_symmetry.space_group_name_H-M   'P 1'
#
loop_
_entity.id
_entity.type
_entity.pdbx_description
1 polymer ?
#
loop_
_entity_poly.entity_id
_entity_poly.type
_entity_poly.pdbx_seq_one_letter_code
_entity_poly.pdbx_strand_id
1 'polypeptide(L)'
;SYYERAHLMPGAEAVLESCARNNVKMSMASSSKPQFLWAGAKATGIADYFSAIVSVEEVGASKREPAVYDRAREAMGTEKALTWGFEDSLYAMDTLVKAGYPVFGLYDEAHGVPQVEVEKRARLEAPTLENVAVREGNLVVG
;
A
#
# COMPACT_ATOMS: atom_id res chain seq x y z
N SER A 1 -7.87 -11.25 10.23
CA SER A 1 -6.46 -10.82 10.28
C SER A 1 -6.16 -9.79 9.19
N TYR A 2 -5.03 -9.14 9.29
CA TYR A 2 -4.59 -8.17 8.28
C TYR A 2 -4.50 -8.81 6.89
N TYR A 3 -4.02 -10.04 6.82
CA TYR A 3 -3.90 -10.75 5.55
C TYR A 3 -5.22 -11.05 4.92
N GLU A 4 -6.18 -11.51 5.72
CA GLU A 4 -7.50 -11.80 5.22
C GLU A 4 -8.12 -10.55 4.64
N ARG A 5 -7.94 -9.39 5.29
CA ARG A 5 -8.47 -8.13 4.77
C ARG A 5 -7.76 -7.70 3.48
N ALA A 6 -6.43 -7.79 3.43
CA ALA A 6 -5.68 -7.43 2.24
C ALA A 6 -6.01 -8.36 1.07
N HIS A 7 -6.11 -9.67 1.35
CA HIS A 7 -6.45 -10.67 0.33
C HIS A 7 -7.89 -10.52 -0.15
N LEU A 8 -8.81 -10.19 0.76
CA LEU A 8 -10.23 -10.06 0.45
C LEU A 8 -10.61 -8.67 -0.09
N MET A 9 -9.70 -7.70 -0.08
CA MET A 9 -10.01 -6.39 -0.65
C MET A 9 -10.29 -6.54 -2.14
N PRO A 10 -11.48 -6.11 -2.60
CA PRO A 10 -11.83 -6.23 -4.02
C PRO A 10 -10.82 -5.56 -4.92
N GLY A 11 -10.36 -6.30 -5.93
CA GLY A 11 -9.43 -5.80 -6.94
C GLY A 11 -7.95 -5.93 -6.59
N ALA A 12 -7.59 -6.37 -5.38
CA ALA A 12 -6.20 -6.45 -4.95
C ALA A 12 -5.33 -7.33 -5.87
N GLU A 13 -5.79 -8.54 -6.18
CA GLU A 13 -5.03 -9.45 -7.03
C GLU A 13 -4.81 -8.88 -8.43
N ALA A 14 -5.83 -8.25 -9.01
CA ALA A 14 -5.73 -7.67 -10.34
C ALA A 14 -4.71 -6.51 -10.37
N VAL A 15 -4.64 -5.71 -9.31
CA VAL A 15 -3.63 -4.64 -9.20
C VAL A 15 -2.24 -5.23 -9.11
N LEU A 16 -2.03 -6.26 -8.28
CA LEU A 16 -0.74 -6.92 -8.14
C LEU A 16 -0.26 -7.51 -9.47
N GLU A 17 -1.14 -8.18 -10.18
CA GLU A 17 -0.83 -8.73 -11.50
C GLU A 17 -0.52 -7.63 -12.52
N SER A 18 -1.29 -6.54 -12.49
CA SER A 18 -1.06 -5.39 -13.38
C SER A 18 0.32 -4.77 -13.15
N CYS A 19 0.70 -4.59 -11.90
CA CYS A 19 2.03 -4.09 -11.56
C CYS A 19 3.12 -5.04 -12.04
N ALA A 20 2.96 -6.33 -11.80
CA ALA A 20 3.93 -7.34 -12.22
C ALA A 20 4.11 -7.36 -13.75
N ARG A 21 3.01 -7.31 -14.50
CA ARG A 21 3.06 -7.27 -15.97
C ARG A 21 3.74 -6.02 -16.50
N ASN A 22 3.67 -4.93 -15.79
CA ASN A 22 4.28 -3.66 -16.18
C ASN A 22 5.66 -3.42 -15.56
N ASN A 23 6.23 -4.44 -14.93
CA ASN A 23 7.54 -4.36 -14.26
C ASN A 23 7.61 -3.29 -13.18
N VAL A 24 6.49 -3.02 -12.52
CA VAL A 24 6.42 -2.10 -11.40
C VAL A 24 6.73 -2.88 -10.13
N LYS A 25 7.75 -2.43 -9.41
CA LYS A 25 8.13 -3.06 -8.15
C LYS A 25 7.14 -2.73 -7.06
N MET A 26 6.93 -3.66 -6.16
CA MET A 26 6.00 -3.52 -5.04
C MET A 26 6.65 -3.98 -3.75
N SER A 27 6.29 -3.32 -2.65
CA SER A 27 6.63 -3.75 -1.30
C SER A 27 5.42 -3.58 -0.41
N MET A 28 5.37 -4.34 0.67
CA MET A 28 4.30 -4.22 1.66
C MET A 28 4.87 -3.64 2.96
N ALA A 29 4.20 -2.62 3.49
CA ALA A 29 4.47 -2.06 4.81
C ALA A 29 3.26 -2.37 5.70
N SER A 30 3.49 -3.01 6.84
CA SER A 30 2.40 -3.53 7.67
C SER A 30 2.57 -3.23 9.15
N SER A 31 1.44 -3.03 9.83
CA SER A 31 1.38 -2.95 11.29
C SER A 31 1.30 -4.32 11.95
N SER A 32 1.20 -5.40 11.18
CA SER A 32 1.15 -6.77 11.70
C SER A 32 2.54 -7.25 12.11
N LYS A 33 2.57 -8.24 13.02
CA LYS A 33 3.84 -8.85 13.43
C LYS A 33 4.47 -9.65 12.30
N PRO A 34 5.82 -9.69 12.20
CA PRO A 34 6.50 -10.36 11.09
C PRO A 34 6.06 -11.80 10.84
N GLN A 35 5.90 -12.60 11.88
CA GLN A 35 5.52 -14.00 11.73
C GLN A 35 4.14 -14.18 11.09
N PHE A 36 3.18 -13.33 11.44
CA PHE A 36 1.85 -13.38 10.84
C PHE A 36 1.85 -12.84 9.42
N LEU A 37 2.66 -11.82 9.18
CA LEU A 37 2.79 -11.18 7.89
C LEU A 37 3.28 -12.16 6.83
N TRP A 38 4.38 -12.85 7.12
CA TRP A 38 4.94 -13.84 6.19
C TRP A 38 4.04 -15.05 5.99
N ALA A 39 3.48 -15.57 7.08
CA ALA A 39 2.58 -16.73 7.00
C ALA A 39 1.36 -16.43 6.13
N GLY A 40 0.75 -15.27 6.30
CA GLY A 40 -0.41 -14.88 5.51
C GLY A 40 -0.06 -14.63 4.05
N ALA A 41 1.05 -13.95 3.77
CA ALA A 41 1.48 -13.71 2.40
C ALA A 41 1.76 -15.02 1.65
N LYS A 42 2.38 -15.98 2.30
CA LYS A 42 2.61 -17.31 1.72
C LYS A 42 1.30 -18.07 1.50
N ALA A 43 0.43 -18.06 2.51
CA ALA A 43 -0.84 -18.77 2.44
C ALA A 43 -1.76 -18.25 1.31
N THR A 44 -1.71 -16.97 1.03
CA THR A 44 -2.52 -16.34 -0.03
C THR A 44 -1.84 -16.32 -1.39
N GLY A 45 -0.58 -16.76 -1.47
CA GLY A 45 0.16 -16.80 -2.74
C GLY A 45 0.63 -15.43 -3.24
N ILE A 46 0.59 -14.38 -2.42
CA ILE A 46 0.96 -13.02 -2.86
C ILE A 46 2.40 -12.65 -2.54
N ALA A 47 3.12 -13.49 -1.77
CA ALA A 47 4.48 -13.15 -1.33
C ALA A 47 5.44 -12.85 -2.49
N ASP A 48 5.32 -13.56 -3.59
CA ASP A 48 6.22 -13.44 -4.73
C ASP A 48 6.07 -12.13 -5.51
N TYR A 49 4.98 -11.40 -5.30
CA TYR A 49 4.79 -10.09 -5.94
C TYR A 49 5.67 -9.00 -5.33
N PHE A 50 6.18 -9.21 -4.10
CA PHE A 50 6.80 -8.13 -3.34
C PHE A 50 8.33 -8.24 -3.29
N SER A 51 9.00 -7.09 -3.48
CA SER A 51 10.45 -6.97 -3.25
C SER A 51 10.78 -7.11 -1.76
N ALA A 52 9.89 -6.64 -0.89
CA ALA A 52 10.00 -6.80 0.55
C ALA A 52 8.63 -6.73 1.21
N ILE A 53 8.54 -7.38 2.36
CA ILE A 53 7.37 -7.31 3.24
C ILE A 53 7.92 -6.88 4.59
N VAL A 54 7.61 -5.64 5.00
CA VAL A 54 8.22 -5.00 6.18
C VAL A 54 7.15 -4.76 7.24
N SER A 55 7.45 -5.20 8.47
CA SER A 55 6.62 -4.93 9.64
C SER A 55 7.12 -3.69 10.36
N VAL A 56 6.20 -2.89 10.93
CA VAL A 56 6.55 -1.77 11.80
C VAL A 56 7.41 -2.22 12.99
N GLU A 57 7.23 -3.45 13.45
CA GLU A 57 8.00 -4.01 14.54
C GLU A 57 9.49 -4.15 14.18
N GLU A 58 9.81 -4.47 12.92
CA GLU A 58 11.19 -4.58 12.44
C GLU A 58 11.93 -3.25 12.44
N VAL A 59 11.22 -2.15 12.21
CA VAL A 59 11.83 -0.81 12.18
C VAL A 59 11.69 -0.06 13.51
N GLY A 60 10.96 -0.63 14.46
CA GLY A 60 10.79 -0.03 15.79
C GLY A 60 9.94 1.23 15.83
N ALA A 61 9.08 1.44 14.86
CA ALA A 61 8.23 2.62 14.78
C ALA A 61 6.92 2.30 14.06
N SER A 62 5.83 2.94 14.49
CA SER A 62 4.52 2.75 13.87
C SER A 62 4.44 3.48 12.52
N LYS A 63 3.31 3.33 11.82
CA LYS A 63 3.02 4.05 10.58
C LYS A 63 2.82 5.57 10.77
N ARG A 64 2.93 6.08 11.99
CA ARG A 64 2.98 7.52 12.25
C ARG A 64 4.37 8.10 11.92
N GLU A 65 5.35 7.22 11.74
CA GLU A 65 6.71 7.56 11.33
C GLU A 65 6.98 6.99 9.93
N PRO A 66 7.84 7.61 9.12
CA PRO A 66 8.10 7.13 7.76
C PRO A 66 8.99 5.89 7.66
N ALA A 67 9.58 5.42 8.77
CA ALA A 67 10.59 4.36 8.75
C ALA A 67 10.18 3.10 8.01
N VAL A 68 8.95 2.60 8.22
CA VAL A 68 8.48 1.38 7.57
C VAL A 68 8.33 1.58 6.06
N TYR A 69 7.87 2.75 5.64
CA TYR A 69 7.72 3.08 4.22
C TYR A 69 9.08 3.26 3.54
N ASP A 70 9.99 3.94 4.22
CA ASP A 70 11.34 4.16 3.68
C ASP A 70 12.07 2.81 3.53
N ARG A 71 11.93 1.90 4.50
CA ARG A 71 12.51 0.57 4.41
C ARG A 71 11.90 -0.21 3.22
N ALA A 72 10.60 -0.15 3.05
CA ALA A 72 9.90 -0.81 1.96
C ALA A 72 10.35 -0.27 0.60
N ARG A 73 10.51 1.05 0.50
CA ARG A 73 11.00 1.70 -0.74
C ARG A 73 12.46 1.36 -1.03
N GLU A 74 13.31 1.38 -0.03
CA GLU A 74 14.75 1.06 -0.18
C GLU A 74 14.93 -0.33 -0.80
N ALA A 75 14.11 -1.30 -0.40
CA ALA A 75 14.14 -2.64 -0.97
C ALA A 75 13.80 -2.67 -2.46
N MET A 76 13.02 -1.71 -2.92
CA MET A 76 12.67 -1.59 -4.35
C MET A 76 13.70 -0.78 -5.14
N GLY A 77 14.50 0.04 -4.48
CA GLY A 77 15.47 0.91 -5.12
C GLY A 77 14.84 2.03 -5.94
N THR A 78 13.64 2.46 -5.59
CA THR A 78 12.87 3.47 -6.34
C THR A 78 13.00 4.85 -5.70
N GLU A 79 12.76 5.88 -6.51
CA GLU A 79 12.74 7.27 -6.02
C GLU A 79 11.45 7.55 -5.27
N LYS A 80 11.55 8.32 -4.19
CA LYS A 80 10.42 8.66 -3.34
C LYS A 80 9.27 9.31 -4.10
N ALA A 81 9.57 10.26 -4.96
CA ALA A 81 8.57 10.99 -5.73
C ALA A 81 7.80 10.12 -6.73
N LEU A 82 8.36 8.96 -7.09
CA LEU A 82 7.78 8.02 -8.05
C LEU A 82 7.24 6.75 -7.37
N THR A 83 7.25 6.71 -6.05
CA THR A 83 6.83 5.55 -5.26
C THR A 83 5.52 5.85 -4.58
N TRP A 84 4.44 5.28 -5.10
CA TRP A 84 3.11 5.48 -4.54
C TRP A 84 2.92 4.70 -3.26
N GLY A 85 2.37 5.37 -2.24
CA GLY A 85 1.90 4.71 -1.03
C GLY A 85 0.39 4.53 -1.07
N PHE A 86 -0.07 3.28 -0.98
CA PHE A 86 -1.49 2.94 -0.91
C PHE A 86 -1.87 2.76 0.56
N GLU A 87 -2.85 3.53 1.03
CA GLU A 87 -3.26 3.46 2.43
C GLU A 87 -4.77 3.64 2.60
N ASP A 88 -5.27 3.09 3.69
CA ASP A 88 -6.69 3.14 4.08
C ASP A 88 -6.91 3.82 5.43
N SER A 89 -5.89 4.40 6.04
CA SER A 89 -6.02 5.17 7.27
C SER A 89 -5.48 6.58 7.08
N LEU A 90 -6.18 7.55 7.67
CA LEU A 90 -5.84 8.96 7.50
C LEU A 90 -4.46 9.31 8.06
N TYR A 91 -4.12 8.78 9.24
CA TYR A 91 -2.83 9.09 9.84
C TYR A 91 -1.66 8.53 9.01
N ALA A 92 -1.84 7.37 8.40
CA ALA A 92 -0.82 6.79 7.53
C ALA A 92 -0.66 7.60 6.24
N MET A 93 -1.77 8.10 5.69
CA MET A 93 -1.72 9.02 4.55
C MET A 93 -0.96 10.29 4.91
N ASP A 94 -1.21 10.86 6.09
CA ASP A 94 -0.49 12.05 6.55
C ASP A 94 1.02 11.79 6.64
N THR A 95 1.40 10.64 7.15
CA THR A 95 2.82 10.23 7.23
C THR A 95 3.45 10.19 5.84
N LEU A 96 2.78 9.56 4.88
CA LEU A 96 3.27 9.46 3.51
C LEU A 96 3.40 10.83 2.84
N VAL A 97 2.37 11.68 2.96
CA VAL A 97 2.39 13.03 2.40
C VAL A 97 3.56 13.84 2.96
N LYS A 98 3.70 13.85 4.28
CA LYS A 98 4.78 14.58 4.96
C LYS A 98 6.16 14.08 4.56
N ALA A 99 6.29 12.78 4.31
CA ALA A 99 7.55 12.18 3.91
C ALA A 99 7.88 12.39 2.43
N GLY A 100 6.93 12.86 1.61
CA GLY A 100 7.16 13.16 0.20
C GLY A 100 6.74 12.07 -0.78
N TYR A 101 5.93 11.11 -0.34
CA TYR A 101 5.38 10.08 -1.22
C TYR A 101 4.05 10.52 -1.82
N PRO A 102 3.79 10.23 -3.10
CA PRO A 102 2.44 10.36 -3.64
C PRO A 102 1.54 9.29 -3.01
N VAL A 103 0.32 9.67 -2.66
CA VAL A 103 -0.62 8.80 -1.95
C VAL A 103 -1.79 8.40 -2.84
N PHE A 104 -2.08 7.11 -2.86
CA PHE A 104 -3.34 6.57 -3.32
C PHE A 104 -4.16 6.23 -2.07
N GLY A 105 -5.25 6.96 -1.84
CA GLY A 105 -6.06 6.80 -0.64
C GLY A 105 -7.29 5.94 -0.89
N LEU A 106 -7.55 4.99 0.01
CA LEU A 106 -8.75 4.17 -0.01
C LEU A 106 -9.69 4.71 1.06
N TYR A 107 -10.87 5.20 0.64
CA TYR A 107 -11.86 5.72 1.58
C TYR A 107 -12.89 4.66 1.95
N ASP A 108 -13.44 4.79 3.16
CA ASP A 108 -14.43 3.86 3.71
C ASP A 108 -15.27 4.61 4.74
N GLU A 109 -16.40 5.18 4.28
CA GLU A 109 -17.28 5.96 5.13
C GLU A 109 -17.75 5.18 6.35
N ALA A 110 -18.03 3.89 6.17
CA ALA A 110 -18.55 3.04 7.25
C ALA A 110 -17.53 2.81 8.37
N HIS A 111 -16.23 2.95 8.07
CA HIS A 111 -15.15 2.73 9.03
C HIS A 111 -14.39 4.01 9.38
N GLY A 112 -15.01 5.17 9.20
CA GLY A 112 -14.44 6.43 9.64
C GLY A 112 -13.32 7.00 8.78
N VAL A 113 -13.28 6.62 7.50
CA VAL A 113 -12.33 7.17 6.52
C VAL A 113 -13.11 7.84 5.40
N PRO A 114 -13.68 9.04 5.65
CA PRO A 114 -14.55 9.68 4.68
C PRO A 114 -13.78 10.16 3.45
N GLN A 115 -14.44 10.07 2.29
CA GLN A 115 -13.85 10.49 1.02
C GLN A 115 -13.33 11.92 1.06
N VAL A 116 -14.07 12.83 1.67
CA VAL A 116 -13.66 14.25 1.77
C VAL A 116 -12.33 14.42 2.49
N GLU A 117 -12.04 13.60 3.50
CA GLU A 117 -10.77 13.66 4.22
C GLU A 117 -9.64 13.01 3.41
N VAL A 118 -9.94 11.95 2.68
CA VAL A 118 -8.96 11.31 1.79
C VAL A 118 -8.56 12.26 0.67
N GLU A 119 -9.52 12.97 0.07
CA GLU A 119 -9.26 13.96 -0.98
C GLU A 119 -8.25 15.03 -0.58
N LYS A 120 -8.23 15.42 0.69
CA LYS A 120 -7.29 16.42 1.19
C LYS A 120 -5.83 15.94 1.22
N ARG A 121 -5.62 14.62 1.18
CA ARG A 121 -4.29 13.99 1.36
C ARG A 121 -3.82 13.27 0.13
N ALA A 122 -4.71 12.57 -0.54
CA ALA A 122 -4.37 11.67 -1.64
C ALA A 122 -4.33 12.40 -2.98
N ARG A 123 -3.45 11.92 -3.85
CA ARG A 123 -3.38 12.37 -5.24
C ARG A 123 -4.40 11.62 -6.11
N LEU A 124 -4.61 10.34 -5.81
CA LEU A 124 -5.66 9.51 -6.38
C LEU A 124 -6.40 8.82 -5.24
N GLU A 125 -7.66 8.47 -5.47
CA GLU A 125 -8.50 7.83 -4.47
C GLU A 125 -9.53 6.89 -5.10
N ALA A 126 -9.97 5.92 -4.32
CA ALA A 126 -11.02 4.98 -4.69
C ALA A 126 -11.59 4.31 -3.43
N PRO A 127 -12.81 3.75 -3.49
CA PRO A 127 -13.34 2.98 -2.35
C PRO A 127 -12.74 1.59 -2.23
N THR A 128 -12.30 1.02 -3.36
CA THR A 128 -11.66 -0.30 -3.41
C THR A 128 -10.56 -0.28 -4.46
N LEU A 129 -9.85 -1.40 -4.62
CA LEU A 129 -8.85 -1.55 -5.69
C LEU A 129 -9.43 -2.05 -7.00
N GLU A 130 -10.76 -2.23 -7.07
CA GLU A 130 -11.42 -2.52 -8.33
C GLU A 130 -11.23 -1.35 -9.29
N ASN A 131 -11.05 -1.65 -10.57
CA ASN A 131 -10.83 -0.63 -11.60
C ASN A 131 -9.55 0.19 -11.44
N VAL A 132 -8.62 -0.26 -10.58
CA VAL A 132 -7.29 0.32 -10.45
C VAL A 132 -6.31 -0.55 -11.21
N ALA A 133 -5.47 0.06 -12.04
CA ALA A 133 -4.49 -0.67 -12.82
C ALA A 133 -3.30 0.21 -13.17
N VAL A 134 -2.22 -0.43 -13.60
CA VAL A 134 -1.09 0.28 -14.21
C VAL A 134 -1.21 0.15 -15.72
N ARG A 135 -1.21 1.27 -16.42
CA ARG A 135 -1.23 1.32 -17.87
C ARG A 135 -0.15 2.28 -18.35
N GLU A 136 0.73 1.77 -19.21
CA GLU A 136 1.83 2.59 -19.76
C GLU A 136 2.66 3.28 -18.67
N GLY A 137 2.90 2.55 -17.54
CA GLY A 137 3.67 3.07 -16.42
C GLY A 137 2.93 3.99 -15.47
N ASN A 138 1.64 4.26 -15.70
CA ASN A 138 0.83 5.16 -14.87
C ASN A 138 -0.28 4.42 -14.14
N LEU A 139 -0.56 4.85 -12.89
CA LEU A 139 -1.73 4.39 -12.16
C LEU A 139 -2.98 5.04 -12.76
N VAL A 140 -3.98 4.22 -13.03
CA VAL A 140 -5.27 4.69 -13.55
C VAL A 140 -6.41 4.10 -12.74
N VAL A 141 -7.49 4.89 -12.60
CA VAL A 141 -8.73 4.49 -11.94
C VAL A 141 -9.86 4.67 -12.96
N GLY A 142 -10.63 3.60 -13.19
CA GLY A 142 -11.69 3.74 -14.17
C GLY A 142 -12.29 2.44 -14.68
#